data_d4fd97736952d0455506ac9dba696132
#
_entry.id   d4fd97736952d0455506ac9dba696132
#
_cell.length_a   1.000
_cell.length_b   1.000
_cell.length_c   1.000
_cell.angle_alpha   90.00
_cell.angle_beta   90.00
_cell.angle_gamma   90.00
#
_symmetry.space_group_name_H-M   'P 1'
#
loop_
_entity.id
_entity.type
_entity.pdbx_description
1 polymer ?
#
loop_
_entity_poly.entity_id
_entity_poly.type
_entity_poly.pdbx_seq_one_letter_code
_entity_poly.pdbx_strand_id
1 'polypeptide(L)'
;MASFNDQMHVTKRNGSSELVSFDKIQKRVENLCNNIEPKLNINYGQLVMKIIDQLFNGISTAQIDELVAEQCASLSTLKLDYGALASRVVISNHQKNTNYTFANVVSKLYNFRDTNNNHSPLVSKELYDLSQDLCEVIECMINYDRDFDTDYFGFKTLERAYLMRIN
;
A
#
# COMPACT_ATOMS: atom_id res chain seq x y z
N MET A 1 -31.66 19.89 2.39
CA MET A 1 -30.91 19.15 3.45
C MET A 1 -31.05 17.68 3.12
N ALA A 2 -30.06 17.11 2.42
CA ALA A 2 -30.02 15.67 2.17
C ALA A 2 -29.77 14.97 3.51
N SER A 3 -30.59 13.98 3.85
CA SER A 3 -30.46 13.22 5.08
C SER A 3 -29.14 12.44 5.05
N PHE A 4 -28.24 12.72 5.98
CA PHE A 4 -26.95 12.06 6.23
C PHE A 4 -27.13 10.60 6.72
N ASN A 5 -28.15 9.90 6.28
CA ASN A 5 -28.50 8.56 6.75
C ASN A 5 -28.28 7.45 5.71
N ASP A 6 -27.56 7.73 4.63
CA ASP A 6 -27.01 6.67 3.78
C ASP A 6 -25.74 6.14 4.46
N GLN A 7 -25.86 4.96 5.08
CA GLN A 7 -24.76 4.25 5.73
C GLN A 7 -23.69 3.96 4.67
N MET A 8 -22.62 4.77 4.68
CA MET A 8 -21.53 4.66 3.74
C MET A 8 -20.76 3.35 3.98
N HIS A 9 -20.51 2.59 2.93
CA HIS A 9 -19.78 1.32 3.00
C HIS A 9 -18.41 1.43 2.35
N VAL A 10 -17.47 0.64 2.85
CA VAL A 10 -16.14 0.44 2.25
C VAL A 10 -15.98 -0.99 1.78
N THR A 11 -15.25 -1.16 0.69
CA THR A 11 -14.88 -2.47 0.16
C THR A 11 -13.50 -2.85 0.67
N LYS A 12 -13.39 -3.97 1.39
CA LYS A 12 -12.11 -4.50 1.85
C LYS A 12 -11.33 -5.19 0.72
N ARG A 13 -10.01 -5.41 0.93
CA ARG A 13 -9.14 -6.12 -0.02
C ARG A 13 -9.61 -7.55 -0.33
N ASN A 14 -10.32 -8.20 0.59
CA ASN A 14 -10.93 -9.52 0.38
C ASN A 14 -12.29 -9.48 -0.32
N GLY A 15 -12.73 -8.31 -0.79
CA GLY A 15 -14.01 -8.12 -1.46
C GLY A 15 -15.21 -7.95 -0.53
N SER A 16 -15.06 -8.11 0.79
CA SER A 16 -16.17 -7.90 1.74
C SER A 16 -16.51 -6.42 1.90
N SER A 17 -17.81 -6.12 2.09
CA SER A 17 -18.29 -4.77 2.38
C SER A 17 -18.48 -4.58 3.89
N GLU A 18 -18.15 -3.40 4.38
CA GLU A 18 -18.28 -3.02 5.79
C GLU A 18 -18.67 -1.55 5.91
N LEU A 19 -19.37 -1.18 6.98
CA LEU A 19 -19.66 0.23 7.27
C LEU A 19 -18.36 1.03 7.47
N VAL A 20 -18.33 2.25 6.93
CA VAL A 20 -17.22 3.19 7.18
C VAL A 20 -17.08 3.43 8.68
N SER A 21 -15.88 3.29 9.18
CA SER A 21 -15.54 3.61 10.57
C SER A 21 -14.37 4.59 10.58
N PHE A 22 -14.63 5.80 11.02
CA PHE A 22 -13.61 6.84 11.15
C PHE A 22 -12.54 6.47 12.16
N ASP A 23 -12.91 5.78 13.24
CA ASP A 23 -11.97 5.26 14.24
C ASP A 23 -10.96 4.28 13.63
N LYS A 24 -11.38 3.47 12.65
CA LYS A 24 -10.47 2.55 11.95
C LYS A 24 -9.48 3.30 11.07
N ILE A 25 -9.92 4.36 10.39
CA ILE A 25 -9.04 5.22 9.60
C ILE A 25 -8.04 5.91 10.50
N GLN A 26 -8.50 6.49 11.62
CA GLN A 26 -7.63 7.16 12.58
C GLN A 26 -6.59 6.18 13.17
N LYS A 27 -7.03 5.02 13.67
CA LYS A 27 -6.12 3.97 14.20
C LYS A 27 -5.10 3.51 13.15
N ARG A 28 -5.48 3.43 11.87
CA ARG A 28 -4.56 3.08 10.80
C ARG A 28 -3.44 4.10 10.67
N VAL A 29 -3.78 5.41 10.70
CA VAL A 29 -2.83 6.52 10.65
C VAL A 29 -1.95 6.53 11.90
N GLU A 30 -2.54 6.42 13.09
CA GLU A 30 -1.82 6.38 14.38
C GLU A 30 -0.79 5.24 14.43
N ASN A 31 -1.17 4.05 13.97
CA ASN A 31 -0.27 2.90 13.93
C ASN A 31 0.95 3.17 13.03
N LEU A 32 0.76 3.80 11.86
CA LEU A 32 1.87 4.14 10.97
C LEU A 32 2.77 5.26 11.50
N CYS A 33 2.22 6.12 12.38
CA CYS A 33 3.01 7.16 13.04
C CYS A 33 3.83 6.64 14.21
N ASN A 34 3.29 5.67 14.96
CA ASN A 34 3.84 5.26 16.26
C ASN A 34 4.64 3.97 16.22
N ASN A 35 4.35 3.06 15.27
CA ASN A 35 4.98 1.74 15.21
C ASN A 35 6.23 1.68 14.34
N ILE A 36 6.54 2.75 13.61
CA ILE A 36 7.73 2.86 12.77
C ILE A 36 8.58 4.01 13.29
N GLU A 37 9.85 3.78 13.56
CA GLU A 37 10.76 4.84 13.99
C GLU A 37 11.27 5.66 12.78
N PRO A 38 11.51 6.97 12.95
CA PRO A 38 11.17 7.80 14.12
C PRO A 38 9.66 8.02 14.24
N LYS A 39 9.13 8.13 15.49
CA LYS A 39 7.72 8.46 15.73
C LYS A 39 7.37 9.83 15.17
N LEU A 40 6.19 9.93 14.53
CA LEU A 40 5.74 11.16 13.89
C LEU A 40 4.76 11.91 14.80
N ASN A 41 4.96 13.22 14.88
CA ASN A 41 4.07 14.11 15.65
C ASN A 41 3.10 14.82 14.69
N ILE A 42 1.90 14.28 14.51
CA ILE A 42 0.90 14.75 13.55
C ILE A 42 -0.43 15.01 14.26
N ASN A 43 -1.17 15.99 13.78
CA ASN A 43 -2.56 16.21 14.20
C ASN A 43 -3.49 15.25 13.42
N TYR A 44 -3.73 14.07 13.99
CA TYR A 44 -4.56 13.02 13.38
C TYR A 44 -5.99 13.48 13.10
N GLY A 45 -6.59 14.24 14.02
CA GLY A 45 -7.97 14.69 13.89
C GLY A 45 -8.18 15.56 12.65
N GLN A 46 -7.32 16.55 12.45
CA GLN A 46 -7.41 17.43 11.27
C GLN A 46 -7.17 16.68 9.97
N LEU A 47 -6.24 15.72 9.97
CA LEU A 47 -5.96 14.90 8.79
C LEU A 47 -7.17 14.01 8.45
N VAL A 48 -7.71 13.31 9.44
CA VAL A 48 -8.85 12.39 9.25
C VAL A 48 -10.09 13.16 8.78
N MET A 49 -10.37 14.35 9.30
CA MET A 49 -11.50 15.17 8.83
C MET A 49 -11.37 15.50 7.33
N LYS A 50 -10.18 15.88 6.85
CA LYS A 50 -9.96 16.15 5.42
C LYS A 50 -10.15 14.92 4.54
N ILE A 51 -9.85 13.73 5.07
CA ILE A 51 -10.04 12.46 4.35
C ILE A 51 -11.53 12.13 4.28
N ILE A 52 -12.26 12.29 5.39
CA ILE A 52 -13.70 12.01 5.48
C ILE A 52 -14.48 12.76 4.40
N ASP A 53 -14.16 14.02 4.17
CA ASP A 53 -14.82 14.88 3.16
C ASP A 53 -14.65 14.36 1.72
N GLN A 54 -13.71 13.44 1.48
CA GLN A 54 -13.43 12.88 0.16
C GLN A 54 -13.93 11.43 0.00
N LEU A 55 -14.50 10.84 1.05
CA LEU A 55 -15.02 9.48 0.98
C LEU A 55 -16.32 9.44 0.17
N PHE A 56 -16.49 8.34 -0.55
CA PHE A 56 -17.73 8.03 -1.27
C PHE A 56 -18.14 6.59 -0.98
N ASN A 57 -19.42 6.28 -1.18
CA ASN A 57 -19.95 4.96 -0.91
C ASN A 57 -19.31 3.89 -1.82
N GLY A 58 -18.86 2.79 -1.25
CA GLY A 58 -18.20 1.69 -1.96
C GLY A 58 -16.69 1.88 -2.18
N ILE A 59 -16.09 2.98 -1.68
CA ILE A 59 -14.64 3.19 -1.78
C ILE A 59 -13.86 2.00 -1.21
N SER A 60 -12.78 1.59 -1.89
CA SER A 60 -11.92 0.52 -1.37
C SER A 60 -10.98 1.01 -0.27
N THR A 61 -10.63 0.12 0.67
CA THR A 61 -9.63 0.46 1.70
C THR A 61 -8.26 0.78 1.12
N ALA A 62 -7.93 0.27 -0.08
CA ALA A 62 -6.70 0.64 -0.80
C ALA A 62 -6.77 2.08 -1.30
N GLN A 63 -7.91 2.52 -1.83
CA GLN A 63 -8.14 3.91 -2.25
C GLN A 63 -8.15 4.88 -1.05
N ILE A 64 -8.67 4.45 0.10
CA ILE A 64 -8.57 5.27 1.33
C ILE A 64 -7.09 5.48 1.71
N ASP A 65 -6.27 4.43 1.70
CA ASP A 65 -4.83 4.57 1.95
C ASP A 65 -4.17 5.54 0.92
N GLU A 66 -4.56 5.49 -0.37
CA GLU A 66 -4.07 6.46 -1.38
C GLU A 66 -4.49 7.90 -1.05
N LEU A 67 -5.75 8.14 -0.71
CA LEU A 67 -6.23 9.48 -0.30
C LEU A 67 -5.47 9.99 0.92
N VAL A 68 -5.22 9.13 1.93
CA VAL A 68 -4.40 9.49 3.10
C VAL A 68 -3.00 9.92 2.67
N ALA A 69 -2.35 9.14 1.81
CA ALA A 69 -1.00 9.43 1.35
C ALA A 69 -0.94 10.74 0.54
N GLU A 70 -1.88 10.98 -0.36
CA GLU A 70 -1.97 12.21 -1.16
C GLU A 70 -2.19 13.45 -0.28
N GLN A 71 -3.11 13.37 0.70
CA GLN A 71 -3.35 14.46 1.64
C GLN A 71 -2.10 14.75 2.48
N CYS A 72 -1.42 13.72 2.97
CA CYS A 72 -0.17 13.88 3.69
C CYS A 72 0.92 14.48 2.81
N ALA A 73 1.07 14.03 1.56
CA ALA A 73 2.05 14.58 0.63
C ALA A 73 1.79 16.07 0.35
N SER A 74 0.53 16.48 0.21
CA SER A 74 0.17 17.91 0.04
C SER A 74 0.51 18.77 1.26
N LEU A 75 0.49 18.19 2.47
CA LEU A 75 0.80 18.86 3.72
C LEU A 75 2.30 18.80 4.08
N SER A 76 3.12 18.12 3.30
CA SER A 76 4.56 17.93 3.58
C SER A 76 5.33 19.24 3.60
N THR A 77 4.87 20.26 2.85
CA THR A 77 5.44 21.61 2.86
C THR A 77 5.22 22.37 4.17
N LEU A 78 4.19 22.01 4.94
CA LEU A 78 3.89 22.61 6.23
C LEU A 78 4.69 21.96 7.36
N LYS A 79 4.86 20.64 7.31
CA LYS A 79 5.60 19.86 8.29
C LYS A 79 6.12 18.57 7.67
N LEU A 80 7.42 18.29 7.85
CA LEU A 80 8.10 17.13 7.28
C LEU A 80 7.48 15.78 7.72
N ASP A 81 6.94 15.71 8.93
CA ASP A 81 6.28 14.50 9.44
C ASP A 81 5.13 14.02 8.54
N TYR A 82 4.42 14.94 7.86
CA TYR A 82 3.39 14.55 6.90
C TYR A 82 3.99 13.86 5.66
N GLY A 83 5.15 14.33 5.18
CA GLY A 83 5.86 13.67 4.08
C GLY A 83 6.30 12.25 4.46
N ALA A 84 6.82 12.08 5.68
CA ALA A 84 7.20 10.77 6.21
C ALA A 84 5.96 9.87 6.38
N LEU A 85 4.82 10.38 6.83
CA LEU A 85 3.58 9.61 6.90
C LEU A 85 3.10 9.22 5.50
N ALA A 86 3.14 10.13 4.52
CA ALA A 86 2.75 9.83 3.14
C ALA A 86 3.51 8.61 2.59
N SER A 87 4.82 8.56 2.79
CA SER A 87 5.63 7.42 2.36
C SER A 87 5.25 6.13 3.10
N ARG A 88 5.09 6.18 4.43
CA ARG A 88 4.68 5.00 5.22
C ARG A 88 3.34 4.42 4.80
N VAL A 89 2.37 5.30 4.50
CA VAL A 89 1.04 4.87 4.05
C VAL A 89 1.12 4.18 2.70
N VAL A 90 1.77 4.80 1.70
CA VAL A 90 1.83 4.25 0.34
C VAL A 90 2.62 2.94 0.29
N ILE A 91 3.73 2.84 1.01
CA ILE A 91 4.54 1.62 1.11
C ILE A 91 3.74 0.50 1.79
N SER A 92 3.13 0.79 2.95
CA SER A 92 2.30 -0.20 3.64
C SER A 92 1.06 -0.62 2.84
N ASN A 93 0.48 0.29 2.03
CA ASN A 93 -0.61 -0.03 1.10
C ASN A 93 -0.11 -1.01 0.02
N HIS A 94 1.05 -0.73 -0.56
CA HIS A 94 1.68 -1.58 -1.56
C HIS A 94 2.00 -2.98 -1.01
N GLN A 95 2.65 -3.07 0.15
CA GLN A 95 2.95 -4.33 0.82
C GLN A 95 1.70 -5.18 1.08
N LYS A 96 0.57 -4.57 1.43
CA LYS A 96 -0.71 -5.27 1.63
C LYS A 96 -1.36 -5.75 0.33
N ASN A 97 -1.03 -5.14 -0.80
CA ASN A 97 -1.59 -5.47 -2.10
C ASN A 97 -0.70 -6.45 -2.89
N THR A 98 0.50 -6.75 -2.38
CA THR A 98 1.46 -7.65 -3.02
C THR A 98 1.73 -8.89 -2.17
N ASN A 99 2.34 -9.90 -2.77
CA ASN A 99 2.86 -11.04 -2.02
C ASN A 99 4.14 -10.64 -1.31
N TYR A 100 4.33 -11.17 -0.08
CA TYR A 100 5.45 -10.78 0.77
C TYR A 100 6.65 -11.72 0.67
N THR A 101 6.65 -12.78 -0.12
CA THR A 101 7.84 -13.62 -0.30
C THR A 101 8.39 -13.49 -1.70
N PHE A 102 9.70 -13.35 -1.81
CA PHE A 102 10.40 -13.24 -3.09
C PHE A 102 10.11 -14.43 -4.00
N ALA A 103 10.17 -15.65 -3.45
CA ALA A 103 9.89 -16.88 -4.20
C ALA A 103 8.45 -16.90 -4.78
N ASN A 104 7.45 -16.39 -4.03
CA ASN A 104 6.07 -16.30 -4.53
C ASN A 104 5.94 -15.27 -5.66
N VAL A 105 6.66 -14.16 -5.58
CA VAL A 105 6.68 -13.15 -6.65
C VAL A 105 7.29 -13.74 -7.91
N VAL A 106 8.47 -14.37 -7.80
CA VAL A 106 9.14 -15.02 -8.93
C VAL A 106 8.27 -16.13 -9.52
N SER A 107 7.59 -16.92 -8.68
CA SER A 107 6.65 -17.96 -9.13
C SER A 107 5.49 -17.39 -9.95
N LYS A 108 4.91 -16.26 -9.52
CA LYS A 108 3.86 -15.59 -10.30
C LYS A 108 4.37 -15.08 -11.64
N LEU A 109 5.55 -14.47 -11.67
CA LEU A 109 6.17 -13.96 -12.89
C LEU A 109 6.52 -15.09 -13.86
N TYR A 110 7.00 -16.22 -13.35
CA TYR A 110 7.33 -17.38 -14.18
C TYR A 110 6.08 -18.06 -14.75
N ASN A 111 5.02 -18.18 -13.95
CA ASN A 111 3.77 -18.83 -14.36
C ASN A 111 2.79 -17.86 -15.06
N PHE A 112 3.26 -16.67 -15.42
CA PHE A 112 2.43 -15.69 -16.13
C PHE A 112 1.91 -16.26 -17.46
N ARG A 113 0.65 -15.94 -17.77
CA ARG A 113 -0.01 -16.30 -19.02
C ARG A 113 -0.45 -15.06 -19.76
N ASP A 114 -0.27 -15.08 -21.07
CA ASP A 114 -0.72 -14.00 -21.95
C ASP A 114 -2.26 -13.95 -22.09
N THR A 115 -2.76 -12.98 -22.82
CA THR A 115 -4.20 -12.81 -23.10
C THR A 115 -4.83 -14.00 -23.81
N ASN A 116 -4.01 -14.84 -24.49
CA ASN A 116 -4.43 -16.07 -25.18
C ASN A 116 -4.27 -17.31 -24.27
N ASN A 117 -4.00 -17.13 -22.97
CA ASN A 117 -3.76 -18.18 -22.00
C ASN A 117 -2.51 -19.04 -22.29
N ASN A 118 -1.57 -18.60 -23.14
CA ASN A 118 -0.30 -19.27 -23.34
C ASN A 118 0.67 -18.93 -22.19
N HIS A 119 1.50 -19.90 -21.80
CA HIS A 119 2.57 -19.67 -20.83
C HIS A 119 3.61 -18.70 -21.43
N SER A 120 3.75 -17.54 -20.78
CA SER A 120 4.62 -16.45 -21.24
C SER A 120 5.43 -15.91 -20.06
N PRO A 121 6.46 -16.65 -19.60
CA PRO A 121 7.20 -16.32 -18.40
C PRO A 121 7.92 -14.98 -18.55
N LEU A 122 7.81 -14.13 -17.52
CA LEU A 122 8.47 -12.83 -17.43
C LEU A 122 9.86 -12.89 -16.80
N VAL A 123 10.23 -14.06 -16.27
CA VAL A 123 11.54 -14.36 -15.69
C VAL A 123 12.07 -15.67 -16.23
N SER A 124 13.39 -15.89 -16.17
CA SER A 124 14.01 -17.13 -16.63
C SER A 124 13.64 -18.31 -15.73
N LYS A 125 13.68 -19.52 -16.31
CA LYS A 125 13.51 -20.75 -15.54
C LYS A 125 14.61 -20.92 -14.48
N GLU A 126 15.83 -20.53 -14.80
CA GLU A 126 16.97 -20.58 -13.88
C GLU A 126 16.70 -19.75 -12.61
N LEU A 127 16.20 -18.51 -12.78
CA LEU A 127 15.84 -17.65 -11.64
C LEU A 127 14.69 -18.25 -10.83
N TYR A 128 13.70 -18.85 -11.51
CA TYR A 128 12.60 -19.54 -10.85
C TYR A 128 13.10 -20.70 -10.00
N ASP A 129 13.87 -21.64 -10.59
CA ASP A 129 14.39 -22.80 -9.88
C ASP A 129 15.24 -22.36 -8.69
N LEU A 130 16.18 -21.40 -8.88
CA LEU A 130 17.03 -20.86 -7.82
C LEU A 130 16.21 -20.23 -6.68
N SER A 131 15.15 -19.49 -7.01
CA SER A 131 14.30 -18.84 -6.01
C SER A 131 13.49 -19.83 -5.16
N GLN A 132 13.15 -21.00 -5.70
CA GLN A 132 12.48 -22.06 -4.96
C GLN A 132 13.47 -22.82 -4.07
N ASP A 133 14.64 -23.16 -4.61
CA ASP A 133 15.66 -23.95 -3.90
C ASP A 133 16.28 -23.16 -2.72
N LEU A 134 16.46 -21.84 -2.88
CA LEU A 134 17.09 -20.98 -1.89
C LEU A 134 16.10 -20.01 -1.21
N CYS A 135 14.82 -20.32 -1.20
CA CYS A 135 13.75 -19.45 -0.69
C CYS A 135 14.08 -18.88 0.70
N GLU A 136 14.41 -19.74 1.66
CA GLU A 136 14.70 -19.32 3.05
C GLU A 136 15.95 -18.45 3.14
N VAL A 137 16.98 -18.76 2.37
CA VAL A 137 18.23 -17.98 2.36
C VAL A 137 18.00 -16.59 1.80
N ILE A 138 17.27 -16.48 0.69
CA ILE A 138 16.93 -15.20 0.05
C ILE A 138 16.08 -14.35 0.98
N GLU A 139 15.03 -14.94 1.59
CA GLU A 139 14.16 -14.21 2.52
C GLU A 139 14.93 -13.67 3.74
N CYS A 140 15.89 -14.44 4.28
CA CYS A 140 16.74 -13.97 5.37
C CYS A 140 17.67 -12.81 4.98
N MET A 141 17.98 -12.65 3.69
CA MET A 141 18.83 -11.55 3.19
C MET A 141 18.05 -10.27 2.90
N ILE A 142 16.73 -10.36 2.73
CA ILE A 142 15.87 -9.19 2.44
C ILE A 142 15.51 -8.50 3.75
N ASN A 143 15.82 -7.21 3.85
CA ASN A 143 15.38 -6.36 4.96
C ASN A 143 14.23 -5.47 4.49
N TYR A 144 12.99 -5.87 4.79
CA TYR A 144 11.78 -5.15 4.40
C TYR A 144 11.60 -3.79 5.11
N ASP A 145 12.29 -3.55 6.23
CA ASP A 145 12.24 -2.24 6.90
C ASP A 145 12.85 -1.14 6.03
N ARG A 146 13.77 -1.50 5.14
CA ARG A 146 14.38 -0.56 4.18
C ARG A 146 13.41 0.00 3.15
N ASP A 147 12.26 -0.61 2.96
CA ASP A 147 11.21 -0.05 2.10
C ASP A 147 10.81 1.35 2.58
N PHE A 148 10.82 1.57 3.89
CA PHE A 148 10.44 2.84 4.52
C PHE A 148 11.53 3.93 4.43
N ASP A 149 12.71 3.63 3.90
CA ASP A 149 13.76 4.62 3.60
C ASP A 149 13.42 5.45 2.35
N THR A 150 12.45 4.99 1.55
CA THR A 150 12.03 5.67 0.32
C THR A 150 10.95 6.71 0.62
N ASP A 151 11.10 7.94 0.10
CA ASP A 151 10.08 8.96 0.25
C ASP A 151 8.85 8.71 -0.66
N TYR A 152 7.77 9.48 -0.45
CA TYR A 152 6.52 9.31 -1.21
C TYR A 152 6.72 9.46 -2.73
N PHE A 153 7.43 10.48 -3.18
CA PHE A 153 7.63 10.74 -4.61
C PHE A 153 8.57 9.72 -5.26
N GLY A 154 9.62 9.33 -4.54
CA GLY A 154 10.52 8.25 -4.95
C GLY A 154 9.76 6.94 -5.10
N PHE A 155 8.93 6.56 -4.12
CA PHE A 155 8.11 5.36 -4.20
C PHE A 155 7.12 5.41 -5.38
N LYS A 156 6.40 6.53 -5.57
CA LYS A 156 5.48 6.70 -6.71
C LYS A 156 6.19 6.63 -8.06
N THR A 157 7.43 7.08 -8.13
CA THR A 157 8.28 6.93 -9.33
C THR A 157 8.64 5.48 -9.58
N LEU A 158 9.08 4.74 -8.54
CA LEU A 158 9.36 3.31 -8.64
C LEU A 158 8.10 2.52 -9.04
N GLU A 159 6.98 2.78 -8.38
CA GLU A 159 5.71 2.13 -8.69
C GLU A 159 5.28 2.33 -10.14
N ARG A 160 5.44 3.54 -10.67
CA ARG A 160 4.98 3.90 -12.02
C ARG A 160 5.90 3.38 -13.13
N ALA A 161 7.22 3.39 -12.92
CA ALA A 161 8.21 3.23 -13.98
C ALA A 161 9.07 1.97 -13.86
N TYR A 162 9.19 1.36 -12.68
CA TYR A 162 10.14 0.28 -12.45
C TYR A 162 9.53 -1.02 -11.94
N LEU A 163 8.43 -0.95 -11.18
CA LEU A 163 7.78 -2.16 -10.69
C LEU A 163 6.96 -2.83 -11.80
N MET A 164 7.13 -4.14 -11.95
CA MET A 164 6.35 -4.93 -12.89
C MET A 164 4.89 -4.99 -12.43
N ARG A 165 3.96 -4.78 -13.37
CA ARG A 165 2.52 -4.93 -13.15
C ARG A 165 2.03 -6.10 -13.99
N ILE A 166 1.35 -7.03 -13.34
CA ILE A 166 0.62 -8.12 -13.99
C ILE A 166 -0.85 -7.73 -13.93
N ASN A 167 -1.44 -7.45 -15.09
CA ASN A 167 -2.87 -7.12 -15.22
C ASN A 167 -3.68 -8.40 -15.45
#